data_f5fd25c34ee0cff54b4f2fbd409f26a8
#
_entry.id   f5fd25c34ee0cff54b4f2fbd409f26a8
#
_cell.length_a   1.000
_cell.length_b   1.000
_cell.length_c   1.000
_cell.angle_alpha   90.00
_cell.angle_beta   90.00
_cell.angle_gamma   90.00
#
_symmetry.space_group_name_H-M   'P 1'
#
loop_
_entity.id
_entity.type
_entity.pdbx_description
1 polymer ?
#
loop_
_entity_poly.entity_id
_entity_poly.type
_entity_poly.pdbx_seq_one_letter_code
_entity_poly.pdbx_strand_id
1 'polypeptide(L)'
;MKRILLLALVVLAAMLSGSSAYAQFREEAFSQSYNDDPASPKDSTDTMFSFKEFFGGVAHKNPLKIGTMAAGSAVFPGAGQIYNRQYWKLPVVYGGLLGGLAGGFYFKDTGESRKSTMCFAAAGLTYWAMMLDEVVCYEPSPYPLAGKATLYSILVPGLGQIYNGEAWKLPIYWGGLMGSVHFFVLNRTNYKRFQRIYRSATGDDAASYDGPISAETALYYRNLYRRYRDYSVLATAAFYLLQVIDANVFSYMHDFNIADDIALSVSPALINADNSFAMGPLGGSAMGVRFGLSF
;
A
#
# COMPACT_ATOMS: atom_id res chain seq x y z
N MET A 1 -22.38 26.73 -1.14
CA MET A 1 -22.70 25.88 0.00
C MET A 1 -23.70 24.77 -0.35
N LYS A 2 -24.90 25.04 -0.91
CA LYS A 2 -25.91 24.00 -1.23
C LYS A 2 -25.39 22.87 -2.13
N ARG A 3 -24.53 23.15 -3.14
CA ARG A 3 -23.97 22.12 -4.05
C ARG A 3 -22.94 21.21 -3.39
N ILE A 4 -22.17 21.69 -2.42
CA ILE A 4 -21.19 20.92 -1.66
C ILE A 4 -21.90 20.00 -0.66
N LEU A 5 -22.95 20.51 -0.03
CA LEU A 5 -23.80 19.71 0.87
C LEU A 5 -24.52 18.58 0.12
N LEU A 6 -24.96 18.86 -1.11
CA LEU A 6 -25.62 17.89 -1.98
C LEU A 6 -24.63 16.80 -2.46
N LEU A 7 -23.39 17.18 -2.80
CA LEU A 7 -22.32 16.23 -3.13
C LEU A 7 -21.93 15.36 -1.93
N ALA A 8 -21.80 15.94 -0.74
CA ALA A 8 -21.53 15.19 0.49
C ALA A 8 -22.67 14.22 0.82
N LEU A 9 -23.92 14.61 0.58
CA LEU A 9 -25.11 13.78 0.81
C LEU A 9 -25.21 12.64 -0.22
N VAL A 10 -24.84 12.89 -1.49
CA VAL A 10 -24.77 11.87 -2.54
C VAL A 10 -23.65 10.86 -2.28
N VAL A 11 -22.48 11.31 -1.82
CA VAL A 11 -21.38 10.40 -1.43
C VAL A 11 -21.76 9.57 -0.21
N LEU A 12 -22.44 10.18 0.77
CA LEU A 12 -22.96 9.47 1.94
C LEU A 12 -24.05 8.47 1.56
N ALA A 13 -24.96 8.84 0.65
CA ALA A 13 -25.99 7.93 0.14
C ALA A 13 -25.41 6.79 -0.72
N ALA A 14 -24.37 7.05 -1.51
CA ALA A 14 -23.65 6.03 -2.27
C ALA A 14 -22.87 5.05 -1.36
N MET A 15 -22.37 5.51 -0.22
CA MET A 15 -21.76 4.65 0.79
C MET A 15 -22.78 3.82 1.58
N LEU A 16 -24.03 4.31 1.71
CA LEU A 16 -25.11 3.61 2.40
C LEU A 16 -25.88 2.65 1.47
N SER A 17 -25.84 2.88 0.16
CA SER A 17 -26.42 1.97 -0.84
C SER A 17 -25.38 0.92 -1.28
N GLY A 18 -24.79 0.20 -0.33
CA GLY A 18 -24.03 -1.01 -0.57
C GLY A 18 -24.95 -2.06 -1.23
N SER A 19 -25.20 -1.93 -2.54
CA SER A 19 -25.73 -3.02 -3.34
C SER A 19 -24.68 -4.13 -3.28
N SER A 20 -25.06 -5.24 -2.63
CA SER A 20 -24.32 -6.50 -2.65
C SER A 20 -24.14 -6.90 -4.10
N ALA A 21 -23.06 -6.46 -4.74
CA ALA A 21 -22.59 -7.07 -5.96
C ALA A 21 -22.10 -8.47 -5.56
N TYR A 22 -22.99 -9.43 -5.65
CA TYR A 22 -22.64 -10.84 -5.63
C TYR A 22 -21.80 -11.11 -6.88
N ALA A 23 -20.51 -10.83 -6.80
CA ALA A 23 -19.56 -11.47 -7.68
C ALA A 23 -19.67 -12.96 -7.36
N GLN A 24 -20.27 -13.74 -8.27
CA GLN A 24 -20.32 -15.20 -8.21
C GLN A 24 -18.91 -15.77 -8.47
N PHE A 25 -17.96 -15.43 -7.65
CA PHE A 25 -16.78 -16.25 -7.46
C PHE A 25 -17.16 -17.26 -6.40
N ARG A 26 -17.29 -18.53 -6.79
CA ARG A 26 -17.44 -19.65 -5.86
C ARG A 26 -16.24 -19.63 -4.93
N GLU A 27 -16.43 -19.12 -3.75
CA GLU A 27 -15.49 -19.08 -2.63
C GLU A 27 -15.01 -20.49 -2.21
N GLU A 28 -15.79 -21.51 -2.60
CA GLU A 28 -15.51 -22.92 -2.31
C GLU A 28 -14.26 -23.49 -2.99
N ALA A 29 -13.74 -22.85 -4.05
CA ALA A 29 -12.53 -23.34 -4.75
C ALA A 29 -11.21 -22.94 -4.05
N PHE A 30 -11.25 -21.94 -3.16
CA PHE A 30 -10.06 -21.46 -2.41
C PHE A 30 -10.16 -21.65 -0.90
N SER A 31 -11.26 -22.18 -0.39
CA SER A 31 -11.45 -22.48 1.03
C SER A 31 -11.11 -23.93 1.40
N GLN A 32 -10.16 -24.55 0.70
CA GLN A 32 -9.47 -25.69 1.29
C GLN A 32 -8.58 -25.15 2.41
N SER A 33 -9.20 -24.99 3.58
CA SER A 33 -8.51 -24.79 4.84
C SER A 33 -7.56 -25.98 5.03
N TYR A 34 -6.28 -25.72 4.90
CA TYR A 34 -5.22 -26.74 5.09
C TYR A 34 -4.96 -27.02 6.58
N ASN A 35 -5.76 -26.46 7.48
CA ASN A 35 -5.69 -26.71 8.90
C ASN A 35 -7.09 -26.91 9.45
N ASP A 36 -7.61 -28.13 9.40
CA ASP A 36 -8.63 -28.61 10.31
C ASP A 36 -8.02 -28.85 11.71
N ASP A 37 -7.51 -27.82 12.33
CA ASP A 37 -7.16 -27.86 13.75
C ASP A 37 -8.42 -27.50 14.54
N PRO A 38 -9.03 -28.46 15.28
CA PRO A 38 -10.27 -28.23 16.02
C PRO A 38 -10.12 -27.23 17.18
N ALA A 39 -8.91 -26.73 17.42
CA ALA A 39 -8.60 -25.74 18.45
C ALA A 39 -8.45 -24.30 17.91
N SER A 40 -8.49 -24.11 16.60
CA SER A 40 -8.49 -22.77 16.01
C SER A 40 -9.88 -22.14 16.19
N PRO A 41 -10.03 -20.98 16.85
CA PRO A 41 -11.31 -20.29 16.88
C PRO A 41 -11.75 -20.09 15.44
N LYS A 42 -12.95 -20.54 15.08
CA LYS A 42 -13.56 -20.29 13.76
C LYS A 42 -13.74 -18.79 13.57
N ASP A 43 -12.68 -18.13 13.15
CA ASP A 43 -12.67 -16.73 12.75
C ASP A 43 -12.92 -16.64 11.23
N SER A 44 -13.90 -17.39 10.77
CA SER A 44 -14.35 -17.44 9.41
C SER A 44 -15.60 -16.61 9.22
N THR A 45 -15.47 -15.34 9.44
CA THR A 45 -16.27 -14.35 8.77
C THR A 45 -15.31 -13.24 8.37
N ASP A 46 -14.71 -13.37 7.20
CA ASP A 46 -14.20 -12.24 6.41
C ASP A 46 -15.42 -11.37 6.05
N THR A 47 -16.06 -10.87 7.09
CA THR A 47 -17.11 -9.88 6.93
C THR A 47 -16.43 -8.59 6.57
N MET A 48 -16.81 -8.04 5.42
CA MET A 48 -16.60 -6.65 5.07
C MET A 48 -16.80 -5.78 6.31
N PHE A 49 -16.10 -4.67 6.39
CA PHE A 49 -16.15 -3.68 7.46
C PHE A 49 -17.55 -3.60 8.10
N SER A 50 -17.65 -3.96 9.39
CA SER A 50 -18.88 -3.89 10.17
C SER A 50 -18.82 -2.70 11.12
N PHE A 51 -19.73 -1.74 10.96
CA PHE A 51 -19.86 -0.62 11.90
C PHE A 51 -20.10 -1.06 13.33
N LYS A 52 -20.85 -2.15 13.54
CA LYS A 52 -21.14 -2.69 14.88
C LYS A 52 -19.86 -3.18 15.56
N GLU A 53 -19.00 -3.90 14.85
CA GLU A 53 -17.70 -4.35 15.37
C GLU A 53 -16.78 -3.16 15.63
N PHE A 54 -16.73 -2.21 14.71
CA PHE A 54 -15.92 -1.01 14.85
C PHE A 54 -16.29 -0.22 16.11
N PHE A 55 -17.56 0.14 16.28
CA PHE A 55 -18.00 0.88 17.47
C PHE A 55 -17.89 0.05 18.75
N GLY A 56 -18.09 -1.28 18.67
CA GLY A 56 -17.86 -2.19 19.79
C GLY A 56 -16.40 -2.21 20.22
N GLY A 57 -15.48 -2.20 19.25
CA GLY A 57 -14.05 -2.16 19.50
C GLY A 57 -13.56 -0.81 20.01
N VAL A 58 -14.03 0.30 19.43
CA VAL A 58 -13.74 1.65 19.94
C VAL A 58 -14.23 1.82 21.38
N ALA A 59 -15.35 1.17 21.75
CA ALA A 59 -15.85 1.10 23.12
C ALA A 59 -15.13 0.05 23.99
N HIS A 60 -14.02 -0.55 23.52
CA HIS A 60 -13.21 -1.57 24.20
C HIS A 60 -13.98 -2.84 24.63
N LYS A 61 -15.08 -3.15 23.95
CA LYS A 61 -15.84 -4.39 24.20
C LYS A 61 -15.22 -5.59 23.51
N ASN A 62 -14.63 -5.37 22.31
CA ASN A 62 -14.00 -6.41 21.49
C ASN A 62 -12.66 -5.90 20.95
N PRO A 63 -11.64 -6.76 20.77
CA PRO A 63 -10.40 -6.38 20.09
C PRO A 63 -10.70 -6.09 18.62
N LEU A 64 -10.13 -5.00 18.08
CA LEU A 64 -10.26 -4.63 16.67
C LEU A 64 -9.07 -5.14 15.88
N LYS A 65 -9.33 -5.68 14.69
CA LYS A 65 -8.27 -5.90 13.69
C LYS A 65 -7.76 -4.54 13.21
N ILE A 66 -6.46 -4.42 12.97
CA ILE A 66 -5.83 -3.15 12.56
C ILE A 66 -6.45 -2.57 11.28
N GLY A 67 -6.80 -3.43 10.31
CA GLY A 67 -7.47 -3.00 9.08
C GLY A 67 -8.83 -2.35 9.34
N THR A 68 -9.66 -2.95 10.22
CA THR A 68 -10.97 -2.41 10.60
C THR A 68 -10.81 -1.10 11.39
N MET A 69 -9.81 -1.01 12.26
CA MET A 69 -9.50 0.21 13.00
C MET A 69 -9.11 1.34 12.03
N ALA A 70 -8.16 1.09 11.14
CA ALA A 70 -7.70 2.10 10.18
C ALA A 70 -8.80 2.53 9.19
N ALA A 71 -9.59 1.58 8.68
CA ALA A 71 -10.72 1.89 7.80
C ALA A 71 -11.79 2.73 8.50
N GLY A 72 -12.10 2.40 9.76
CA GLY A 72 -13.03 3.18 10.56
C GLY A 72 -12.51 4.57 10.90
N SER A 73 -11.23 4.71 11.22
CA SER A 73 -10.59 5.99 11.52
C SER A 73 -10.47 6.88 10.29
N ALA A 74 -10.37 6.30 9.09
CA ALA A 74 -10.41 7.06 7.86
C ALA A 74 -11.75 7.77 7.66
N VAL A 75 -12.86 7.18 8.13
CA VAL A 75 -14.20 7.78 8.09
C VAL A 75 -14.47 8.65 9.32
N PHE A 76 -14.06 8.18 10.49
CA PHE A 76 -14.24 8.86 11.79
C PHE A 76 -12.88 9.26 12.37
N PRO A 77 -12.35 10.44 11.98
CA PRO A 77 -11.04 10.89 12.44
C PRO A 77 -10.93 10.89 13.96
N GLY A 78 -9.87 10.30 14.50
CA GLY A 78 -9.65 10.21 15.95
C GLY A 78 -10.14 8.91 16.60
N ALA A 79 -10.84 8.05 15.89
CA ALA A 79 -11.34 6.80 16.46
C ALA A 79 -10.18 5.83 16.83
N GLY A 80 -9.11 5.81 16.06
CA GLY A 80 -7.89 5.04 16.38
C GLY A 80 -7.20 5.53 17.65
N GLN A 81 -7.16 6.85 17.87
CA GLN A 81 -6.62 7.44 19.10
C GLN A 81 -7.49 7.08 20.33
N ILE A 82 -8.82 7.00 20.14
CA ILE A 82 -9.73 6.53 21.19
C ILE A 82 -9.47 5.05 21.50
N TYR A 83 -9.35 4.21 20.47
CA TYR A 83 -9.03 2.80 20.65
C TYR A 83 -7.69 2.58 21.36
N ASN A 84 -6.65 3.34 20.97
CA ASN A 84 -5.32 3.32 21.60
C ASN A 84 -5.27 4.04 22.95
N ARG A 85 -6.41 4.49 23.51
CA ARG A 85 -6.54 5.24 24.78
C ARG A 85 -5.75 6.53 24.85
N GLN A 86 -5.48 7.17 23.72
CA GLN A 86 -4.70 8.39 23.61
C GLN A 86 -5.59 9.63 23.46
N TYR A 87 -6.55 9.79 24.37
CA TYR A 87 -7.56 10.86 24.32
C TYR A 87 -6.98 12.27 24.29
N TRP A 88 -5.80 12.47 24.86
CA TRP A 88 -5.12 13.75 24.88
C TRP A 88 -4.73 14.28 23.48
N LYS A 89 -4.63 13.40 22.49
CA LYS A 89 -4.33 13.76 21.10
C LYS A 89 -5.56 14.28 20.34
N LEU A 90 -6.76 13.96 20.78
CA LEU A 90 -8.00 14.36 20.11
C LEU A 90 -8.14 15.88 19.94
N PRO A 91 -7.87 16.75 20.95
CA PRO A 91 -7.90 18.18 20.74
C PRO A 91 -6.93 18.67 19.67
N VAL A 92 -5.77 18.06 19.53
CA VAL A 92 -4.77 18.40 18.51
C VAL A 92 -5.27 17.99 17.13
N VAL A 93 -5.82 16.78 16.98
CA VAL A 93 -6.37 16.26 15.73
C VAL A 93 -7.55 17.13 15.26
N TYR A 94 -8.55 17.35 16.11
CA TYR A 94 -9.70 18.15 15.75
C TYR A 94 -9.36 19.63 15.59
N GLY A 95 -8.46 20.16 16.41
CA GLY A 95 -7.98 21.56 16.26
C GLY A 95 -7.26 21.76 14.93
N GLY A 96 -6.40 20.83 14.53
CA GLY A 96 -5.72 20.89 13.23
C GLY A 96 -6.67 20.70 12.04
N LEU A 97 -7.60 19.74 12.12
CA LEU A 97 -8.57 19.49 11.05
C LEU A 97 -9.56 20.65 10.91
N LEU A 98 -10.27 20.98 11.98
CA LEU A 98 -11.31 22.03 11.94
C LEU A 98 -10.70 23.42 11.75
N GLY A 99 -9.57 23.70 12.42
CA GLY A 99 -8.85 24.97 12.27
C GLY A 99 -8.29 25.14 10.85
N GLY A 100 -7.70 24.09 10.29
CA GLY A 100 -7.20 24.10 8.92
C GLY A 100 -8.30 24.25 7.87
N LEU A 101 -9.43 23.56 8.05
CA LEU A 101 -10.58 23.68 7.14
C LEU A 101 -11.23 25.06 7.27
N ALA A 102 -11.54 25.52 8.49
CA ALA A 102 -12.15 26.83 8.72
C ALA A 102 -11.27 27.97 8.22
N GLY A 103 -9.97 27.94 8.53
CA GLY A 103 -8.99 28.90 8.03
C GLY A 103 -8.87 28.87 6.50
N GLY A 104 -8.88 27.66 5.91
CA GLY A 104 -8.83 27.46 4.47
C GLY A 104 -10.02 28.13 3.74
N PHE A 105 -11.23 27.93 4.25
CA PHE A 105 -12.43 28.58 3.69
C PHE A 105 -12.44 30.09 3.94
N TYR A 106 -12.07 30.54 5.13
CA TYR A 106 -12.00 31.98 5.45
C TYR A 106 -11.04 32.71 4.50
N PHE A 107 -9.79 32.21 4.34
CA PHE A 107 -8.83 32.87 3.43
C PHE A 107 -9.20 32.72 1.96
N LYS A 108 -9.98 31.71 1.59
CA LYS A 108 -10.51 31.58 0.24
C LYS A 108 -11.52 32.70 -0.06
N ASP A 109 -12.41 33.03 0.89
CA ASP A 109 -13.41 34.06 0.74
C ASP A 109 -12.79 35.47 0.74
N THR A 110 -11.68 35.67 1.47
CA THR A 110 -10.92 36.92 1.48
C THR A 110 -9.98 37.10 0.28
N GLY A 111 -9.93 36.12 -0.65
CA GLY A 111 -9.10 36.19 -1.85
C GLY A 111 -7.61 35.85 -1.64
N GLU A 112 -7.20 35.49 -0.43
CA GLU A 112 -5.83 35.13 -0.08
C GLU A 112 -5.50 33.66 -0.43
N SER A 113 -5.36 33.37 -1.70
CA SER A 113 -5.18 32.01 -2.23
C SER A 113 -4.01 31.23 -1.60
N ARG A 114 -2.87 31.89 -1.29
CA ARG A 114 -1.72 31.22 -0.65
C ARG A 114 -2.04 30.76 0.75
N LYS A 115 -2.64 31.61 1.60
CA LYS A 115 -2.99 31.24 2.97
C LYS A 115 -4.06 30.14 3.00
N SER A 116 -5.06 30.26 2.12
CA SER A 116 -6.07 29.21 1.92
C SER A 116 -5.45 27.86 1.61
N THR A 117 -4.53 27.80 0.64
CA THR A 117 -3.83 26.55 0.28
C THR A 117 -3.00 25.99 1.45
N MET A 118 -2.31 26.84 2.19
CA MET A 118 -1.54 26.42 3.38
C MET A 118 -2.43 25.83 4.48
N CYS A 119 -3.59 26.44 4.74
CA CYS A 119 -4.55 25.94 5.73
C CYS A 119 -5.13 24.57 5.33
N PHE A 120 -5.52 24.40 4.06
CA PHE A 120 -5.98 23.10 3.58
C PHE A 120 -4.86 22.04 3.59
N ALA A 121 -3.63 22.43 3.24
CA ALA A 121 -2.48 21.53 3.35
C ALA A 121 -2.21 21.11 4.80
N ALA A 122 -2.31 22.04 5.75
CA ALA A 122 -2.16 21.73 7.18
C ALA A 122 -3.25 20.76 7.67
N ALA A 123 -4.51 20.94 7.27
CA ALA A 123 -5.59 19.99 7.56
C ALA A 123 -5.29 18.61 6.99
N GLY A 124 -4.85 18.53 5.73
CA GLY A 124 -4.48 17.26 5.09
C GLY A 124 -3.30 16.56 5.77
N LEU A 125 -2.27 17.32 6.16
CA LEU A 125 -1.13 16.78 6.92
C LEU A 125 -1.54 16.32 8.32
N THR A 126 -2.44 17.02 9.00
CA THR A 126 -2.97 16.59 10.30
C THR A 126 -3.73 15.27 10.17
N TYR A 127 -4.57 15.14 9.13
CA TYR A 127 -5.29 13.90 8.87
C TYR A 127 -4.33 12.74 8.58
N TRP A 128 -3.34 12.96 7.73
CA TRP A 128 -2.33 11.94 7.40
C TRP A 128 -1.49 11.56 8.63
N ALA A 129 -1.06 12.54 9.43
CA ALA A 129 -0.31 12.29 10.66
C ALA A 129 -1.13 11.52 11.69
N MET A 130 -2.43 11.81 11.81
CA MET A 130 -3.36 11.07 12.65
C MET A 130 -3.44 9.59 12.24
N MET A 131 -3.61 9.31 10.94
CA MET A 131 -3.65 7.94 10.42
C MET A 131 -2.33 7.19 10.67
N LEU A 132 -1.19 7.86 10.50
CA LEU A 132 0.11 7.27 10.80
C LEU A 132 0.27 6.96 12.28
N ASP A 133 -0.10 7.91 13.15
CA ASP A 133 0.01 7.78 14.60
C ASP A 133 -0.81 6.61 15.14
N GLU A 134 -2.03 6.40 14.65
CA GLU A 134 -2.86 5.29 15.10
C GLU A 134 -2.28 3.92 14.75
N VAL A 135 -1.64 3.81 13.57
CA VAL A 135 -0.97 2.57 13.14
C VAL A 135 0.29 2.33 13.97
N VAL A 136 1.05 3.38 14.26
CA VAL A 136 2.26 3.29 15.11
C VAL A 136 1.89 2.83 16.52
N CYS A 137 0.87 3.44 17.10
CA CYS A 137 0.44 3.20 18.48
C CYS A 137 -0.44 1.95 18.66
N TYR A 138 -0.78 1.26 17.57
CA TYR A 138 -1.53 0.00 17.65
C TYR A 138 -0.62 -1.10 18.22
N GLU A 139 -0.92 -1.53 19.42
CA GLU A 139 -0.23 -2.63 20.11
C GLU A 139 -1.14 -3.86 20.21
N PRO A 140 -0.96 -4.88 19.39
CA PRO A 140 -0.93 -6.23 19.90
C PRO A 140 0.02 -7.12 19.09
N SER A 141 0.83 -7.87 19.77
CA SER A 141 1.70 -8.95 19.29
C SER A 141 3.19 -8.59 19.14
N PRO A 142 4.09 -9.46 19.63
CA PRO A 142 5.54 -9.30 19.48
C PRO A 142 6.07 -9.53 18.07
N TYR A 143 5.21 -9.93 17.12
CA TYR A 143 5.59 -10.25 15.73
C TYR A 143 5.17 -9.19 14.73
N PRO A 144 5.88 -9.03 13.58
CA PRO A 144 5.48 -8.12 12.54
C PRO A 144 4.10 -8.52 11.97
N LEU A 145 3.10 -7.65 12.22
CA LEU A 145 1.75 -7.84 11.70
C LEU A 145 1.66 -7.44 10.24
N ALA A 146 1.24 -8.35 9.37
CA ALA A 146 1.07 -8.09 7.94
C ALA A 146 0.16 -6.88 7.65
N GLY A 147 -0.94 -6.73 8.41
CA GLY A 147 -1.80 -5.57 8.32
C GLY A 147 -1.10 -4.25 8.69
N LYS A 148 -0.21 -4.26 9.68
CA LYS A 148 0.59 -3.09 10.09
C LYS A 148 1.61 -2.73 9.01
N ALA A 149 2.33 -3.72 8.47
CA ALA A 149 3.27 -3.52 7.36
C ALA A 149 2.59 -2.94 6.12
N THR A 150 1.40 -3.44 5.77
CA THR A 150 0.58 -2.94 4.66
C THR A 150 0.18 -1.48 4.85
N LEU A 151 -0.36 -1.14 6.02
CA LEU A 151 -0.79 0.23 6.33
C LEU A 151 0.40 1.21 6.35
N TYR A 152 1.54 0.80 6.88
CA TYR A 152 2.76 1.59 6.81
C TYR A 152 3.17 1.87 5.36
N SER A 153 3.12 0.86 4.49
CA SER A 153 3.46 1.01 3.07
C SER A 153 2.46 1.87 2.30
N ILE A 154 1.17 1.83 2.69
CA ILE A 154 0.13 2.71 2.13
C ILE A 154 0.33 4.16 2.57
N LEU A 155 0.64 4.40 3.83
CA LEU A 155 0.80 5.76 4.37
C LEU A 155 2.11 6.41 3.94
N VAL A 156 3.20 5.64 3.96
CA VAL A 156 4.53 6.11 3.58
C VAL A 156 5.20 5.02 2.73
N PRO A 157 5.45 5.28 1.44
CA PRO A 157 6.14 4.31 0.59
C PRO A 157 7.48 3.89 1.18
N GLY A 158 7.66 2.59 1.39
CA GLY A 158 8.88 2.02 1.95
C GLY A 158 8.87 1.79 3.47
N LEU A 159 7.94 2.38 4.21
CA LEU A 159 7.92 2.22 5.67
C LEU A 159 7.58 0.77 6.10
N GLY A 160 6.75 0.08 5.33
CA GLY A 160 6.46 -1.33 5.58
C GLY A 160 7.67 -2.24 5.38
N GLN A 161 8.54 -1.96 4.40
CA GLN A 161 9.79 -2.67 4.19
C GLN A 161 10.76 -2.44 5.36
N ILE A 162 10.83 -1.22 5.88
CA ILE A 162 11.62 -0.93 7.09
C ILE A 162 11.07 -1.70 8.29
N TYR A 163 9.74 -1.70 8.46
CA TYR A 163 9.08 -2.42 9.54
C TYR A 163 9.38 -3.93 9.51
N ASN A 164 9.45 -4.52 8.32
CA ASN A 164 9.79 -5.93 8.12
C ASN A 164 11.30 -6.22 8.19
N GLY A 165 12.16 -5.22 8.36
CA GLY A 165 13.62 -5.39 8.34
C GLY A 165 14.24 -5.43 6.94
N GLU A 166 13.47 -5.20 5.89
CA GLU A 166 13.86 -5.32 4.47
C GLU A 166 14.26 -3.96 3.85
N ALA A 167 15.01 -3.14 4.60
CA ALA A 167 15.39 -1.78 4.18
C ALA A 167 16.20 -1.74 2.88
N TRP A 168 16.87 -2.84 2.51
CA TRP A 168 17.64 -2.94 1.27
C TRP A 168 16.76 -2.86 0.00
N LYS A 169 15.46 -3.11 0.09
CA LYS A 169 14.49 -2.97 -1.01
C LYS A 169 14.09 -1.52 -1.29
N LEU A 170 14.32 -0.60 -0.35
CA LEU A 170 13.96 0.80 -0.48
C LEU A 170 14.49 1.47 -1.75
N PRO A 171 15.79 1.34 -2.11
CA PRO A 171 16.30 1.96 -3.32
C PRO A 171 15.59 1.52 -4.59
N ILE A 172 15.13 0.26 -4.65
CA ILE A 172 14.42 -0.30 -5.81
C ILE A 172 13.06 0.38 -5.96
N TYR A 173 12.26 0.42 -4.90
CA TYR A 173 10.92 1.01 -4.95
C TYR A 173 10.95 2.52 -5.11
N TRP A 174 11.84 3.20 -4.37
CA TRP A 174 12.00 4.65 -4.51
C TRP A 174 12.57 5.03 -5.87
N GLY A 175 13.52 4.25 -6.41
CA GLY A 175 14.05 4.45 -7.75
C GLY A 175 12.97 4.32 -8.83
N GLY A 176 12.12 3.28 -8.72
CA GLY A 176 10.97 3.09 -9.62
C GLY A 176 9.94 4.22 -9.52
N LEU A 177 9.56 4.61 -8.30
CA LEU A 177 8.63 5.72 -8.07
C LEU A 177 9.18 7.05 -8.58
N MET A 178 10.40 7.42 -8.20
CA MET A 178 11.03 8.68 -8.64
C MET A 178 11.24 8.70 -10.16
N GLY A 179 11.68 7.58 -10.75
CA GLY A 179 11.83 7.43 -12.18
C GLY A 179 10.52 7.65 -12.92
N SER A 180 9.45 6.98 -12.51
CA SER A 180 8.13 7.11 -13.13
C SER A 180 7.53 8.51 -12.99
N VAL A 181 7.71 9.16 -11.83
CA VAL A 181 7.30 10.56 -11.61
C VAL A 181 8.13 11.51 -12.49
N HIS A 182 9.44 11.28 -12.62
CA HIS A 182 10.29 12.08 -13.51
C HIS A 182 9.81 11.97 -14.96
N PHE A 183 9.55 10.75 -15.45
CA PHE A 183 8.99 10.54 -16.79
C PHE A 183 7.63 11.22 -16.96
N PHE A 184 6.78 11.19 -15.93
CA PHE A 184 5.51 11.92 -15.96
C PHE A 184 5.71 13.42 -16.13
N VAL A 185 6.60 14.05 -15.35
CA VAL A 185 6.89 15.49 -15.43
C VAL A 185 7.46 15.86 -16.80
N LEU A 186 8.40 15.05 -17.30
CA LEU A 186 9.02 15.25 -18.62
C LEU A 186 7.96 15.20 -19.74
N ASN A 187 7.16 14.16 -19.77
CA ASN A 187 6.13 13.97 -20.79
C ASN A 187 5.01 15.03 -20.69
N ARG A 188 4.62 15.42 -19.46
CA ARG A 188 3.66 16.51 -19.23
C ARG A 188 4.19 17.85 -19.75
N THR A 189 5.46 18.14 -19.56
CA THR A 189 6.09 19.37 -20.02
C THR A 189 6.13 19.43 -21.55
N ASN A 190 6.54 18.34 -22.20
CA ASN A 190 6.54 18.21 -23.64
C ASN A 190 5.14 18.26 -24.24
N TYR A 191 4.17 17.56 -23.61
CA TYR A 191 2.76 17.66 -24.01
C TYR A 191 2.27 19.11 -24.02
N LYS A 192 2.52 19.87 -22.94
CA LYS A 192 2.12 21.29 -22.86
C LYS A 192 2.85 22.16 -23.90
N ARG A 193 4.12 21.86 -24.19
CA ARG A 193 4.89 22.56 -25.23
C ARG A 193 4.25 22.37 -26.60
N PHE A 194 4.00 21.12 -27.02
CA PHE A 194 3.42 20.83 -28.33
C PHE A 194 1.94 21.24 -28.41
N GLN A 195 1.23 21.23 -27.30
CA GLN A 195 -0.14 21.77 -27.24
C GLN A 195 -0.16 23.29 -27.49
N ARG A 196 0.80 24.04 -26.97
CA ARG A 196 0.93 25.50 -27.25
C ARG A 196 1.25 25.75 -28.71
N ILE A 197 2.25 25.03 -29.28
CA ILE A 197 2.63 25.14 -30.68
C ILE A 197 1.42 24.82 -31.59
N TYR A 198 0.70 23.75 -31.33
CA TYR A 198 -0.50 23.39 -32.08
C TYR A 198 -1.57 24.48 -32.04
N ARG A 199 -1.81 25.06 -30.87
CA ARG A 199 -2.78 26.17 -30.72
C ARG A 199 -2.37 27.41 -31.49
N SER A 200 -1.10 27.79 -31.41
CA SER A 200 -0.59 28.95 -32.17
C SER A 200 -0.61 28.71 -33.70
N ALA A 201 -0.44 27.46 -34.13
CA ALA A 201 -0.46 27.11 -35.56
C ALA A 201 -1.88 26.91 -36.13
N THR A 202 -2.94 26.79 -35.29
CA THR A 202 -4.34 26.51 -35.72
C THR A 202 -5.36 27.49 -35.17
N GLY A 203 -4.97 28.43 -34.29
CA GLY A 203 -5.85 29.43 -33.68
C GLY A 203 -6.09 30.65 -34.58
N ASP A 204 -6.70 31.68 -34.02
CA ASP A 204 -7.05 32.94 -34.74
C ASP A 204 -5.82 33.63 -35.31
N ASP A 205 -4.62 33.41 -34.77
CA ASP A 205 -3.33 33.92 -35.22
C ASP A 205 -2.56 32.98 -36.15
N ALA A 206 -3.21 31.93 -36.70
CA ALA A 206 -2.55 30.92 -37.53
C ALA A 206 -1.81 31.50 -38.75
N ALA A 207 -2.33 32.59 -39.33
CA ALA A 207 -1.69 33.30 -40.45
C ALA A 207 -0.35 33.98 -40.08
N SER A 208 -0.15 34.26 -38.78
CA SER A 208 1.09 34.90 -38.27
C SER A 208 2.06 33.88 -37.66
N TYR A 209 1.77 32.60 -37.71
CA TYR A 209 2.63 31.57 -37.16
C TYR A 209 3.77 31.25 -38.13
N ASP A 210 4.99 31.72 -37.80
CA ASP A 210 6.24 31.43 -38.53
C ASP A 210 7.15 30.46 -37.75
N GLY A 211 6.58 29.50 -37.04
CA GLY A 211 7.36 28.54 -36.27
C GLY A 211 7.87 27.36 -37.11
N PRO A 212 8.99 26.73 -36.71
CA PRO A 212 9.65 25.67 -37.48
C PRO A 212 8.86 24.32 -37.48
N ILE A 213 7.78 24.21 -36.70
CA ILE A 213 7.02 22.97 -36.51
C ILE A 213 5.60 23.15 -37.09
N SER A 214 5.25 22.34 -38.10
CA SER A 214 3.91 22.38 -38.68
C SER A 214 2.83 21.97 -37.65
N ALA A 215 1.58 22.43 -37.85
CA ALA A 215 0.44 22.08 -37.02
C ALA A 215 0.23 20.57 -36.92
N GLU A 216 0.39 19.83 -38.02
CA GLU A 216 0.25 18.38 -38.06
C GLU A 216 1.32 17.67 -37.24
N THR A 217 2.58 18.07 -37.36
CA THR A 217 3.70 17.57 -36.57
C THR A 217 3.50 17.87 -35.08
N ALA A 218 3.04 19.07 -34.75
CA ALA A 218 2.73 19.44 -33.36
C ALA A 218 1.60 18.60 -32.76
N LEU A 219 0.58 18.29 -33.55
CA LEU A 219 -0.52 17.40 -33.17
C LEU A 219 -0.05 15.97 -32.88
N TYR A 220 0.82 15.45 -33.79
CA TYR A 220 1.39 14.12 -33.62
C TYR A 220 2.18 14.00 -32.31
N TYR A 221 3.15 14.89 -32.06
CA TYR A 221 3.95 14.86 -30.85
C TYR A 221 3.13 15.15 -29.59
N ARG A 222 2.13 16.04 -29.65
CA ARG A 222 1.18 16.25 -28.54
C ARG A 222 0.50 14.94 -28.15
N ASN A 223 0.00 14.19 -29.13
CA ASN A 223 -0.71 12.95 -28.88
C ASN A 223 0.23 11.83 -28.40
N LEU A 224 1.48 11.82 -28.88
CA LEU A 224 2.52 10.90 -28.45
C LEU A 224 2.89 11.13 -26.96
N TYR A 225 3.21 12.37 -26.58
CA TYR A 225 3.55 12.71 -25.21
C TYR A 225 2.36 12.58 -24.24
N ARG A 226 1.12 12.72 -24.73
CA ARG A 226 -0.07 12.41 -23.96
C ARG A 226 -0.08 10.94 -23.55
N ARG A 227 0.15 10.02 -24.47
CA ARG A 227 0.19 8.57 -24.20
C ARG A 227 1.33 8.22 -23.23
N TYR A 228 2.53 8.73 -23.44
CA TYR A 228 3.64 8.48 -22.54
C TYR A 228 3.43 9.05 -21.15
N ARG A 229 2.78 10.19 -21.02
CA ARG A 229 2.34 10.72 -19.72
C ARG A 229 1.38 9.76 -19.03
N ASP A 230 0.40 9.25 -19.74
CA ASP A 230 -0.62 8.35 -19.18
C ASP A 230 0.03 6.99 -18.78
N TYR A 231 0.98 6.48 -19.56
CA TYR A 231 1.78 5.30 -19.17
C TYR A 231 2.66 5.57 -17.94
N SER A 232 3.19 6.76 -17.78
CA SER A 232 3.96 7.12 -16.58
C SER A 232 3.09 7.11 -15.32
N VAL A 233 1.81 7.49 -15.41
CA VAL A 233 0.85 7.39 -14.30
C VAL A 233 0.61 5.93 -13.94
N LEU A 234 0.40 5.06 -14.94
CA LEU A 234 0.22 3.63 -14.71
C LEU A 234 1.46 2.99 -14.08
N ALA A 235 2.65 3.36 -14.54
CA ALA A 235 3.91 2.89 -13.97
C ALA A 235 4.06 3.32 -12.51
N THR A 236 3.74 4.58 -12.17
CA THR A 236 3.78 5.07 -10.79
C THR A 236 2.81 4.28 -9.89
N ALA A 237 1.58 4.06 -10.36
CA ALA A 237 0.60 3.26 -9.64
C ALA A 237 1.06 1.81 -9.45
N ALA A 238 1.66 1.19 -10.50
CA ALA A 238 2.18 -0.15 -10.43
C ALA A 238 3.31 -0.29 -9.39
N PHE A 239 4.31 0.59 -9.40
CA PHE A 239 5.38 0.58 -8.40
C PHE A 239 4.84 0.79 -6.98
N TYR A 240 3.85 1.68 -6.83
CA TYR A 240 3.22 1.90 -5.53
C TYR A 240 2.47 0.66 -5.02
N LEU A 241 1.69 0.00 -5.87
CA LEU A 241 0.98 -1.22 -5.49
C LEU A 241 1.95 -2.38 -5.21
N LEU A 242 2.98 -2.54 -6.05
CA LEU A 242 3.99 -3.59 -5.85
C LEU A 242 4.67 -3.48 -4.49
N GLN A 243 5.06 -2.28 -4.06
CA GLN A 243 5.70 -2.10 -2.76
C GLN A 243 4.75 -2.40 -1.59
N VAL A 244 3.45 -2.10 -1.73
CA VAL A 244 2.45 -2.42 -0.69
C VAL A 244 2.23 -3.94 -0.61
N ILE A 245 2.11 -4.60 -1.75
CA ILE A 245 1.95 -6.06 -1.84
C ILE A 245 3.20 -6.76 -1.27
N ASP A 246 4.40 -6.32 -1.66
CA ASP A 246 5.66 -6.89 -1.17
C ASP A 246 5.76 -6.79 0.36
N ALA A 247 5.45 -5.63 0.94
CA ALA A 247 5.47 -5.45 2.39
C ALA A 247 4.47 -6.38 3.12
N ASN A 248 3.30 -6.58 2.53
CA ASN A 248 2.29 -7.49 3.07
C ASN A 248 2.75 -8.95 3.01
N VAL A 249 3.14 -9.40 1.82
CA VAL A 249 3.58 -10.79 1.59
C VAL A 249 4.79 -11.13 2.45
N PHE A 250 5.78 -10.24 2.50
CA PHE A 250 7.00 -10.50 3.28
C PHE A 250 6.72 -10.59 4.78
N SER A 251 5.77 -9.78 5.30
CA SER A 251 5.36 -9.88 6.69
C SER A 251 4.69 -11.22 7.02
N TYR A 252 3.92 -11.80 6.11
CA TYR A 252 3.39 -13.16 6.27
C TYR A 252 4.48 -14.23 6.19
N MET A 253 5.47 -14.05 5.32
CA MET A 253 6.57 -15.01 5.16
C MET A 253 7.54 -15.00 6.34
N HIS A 254 7.54 -13.95 7.16
CA HIS A 254 8.42 -13.86 8.33
C HIS A 254 8.11 -14.94 9.39
N ASP A 255 6.85 -15.38 9.47
CA ASP A 255 6.44 -16.44 10.40
C ASP A 255 6.65 -17.86 9.81
N PHE A 256 6.97 -17.95 8.50
CA PHE A 256 7.28 -19.21 7.84
C PHE A 256 8.77 -19.55 8.04
N ASN A 257 9.07 -20.23 9.12
CA ASN A 257 10.40 -20.77 9.38
C ASN A 257 10.52 -22.12 8.62
N ILE A 258 10.88 -22.07 7.34
CA ILE A 258 11.10 -23.28 6.51
C ILE A 258 12.33 -24.07 7.03
N ALA A 259 13.13 -23.47 7.92
CA ALA A 259 14.38 -24.07 8.40
C ALA A 259 14.18 -25.19 9.42
N ASP A 260 13.02 -25.31 10.05
CA ASP A 260 12.81 -26.32 11.09
C ASP A 260 12.43 -27.71 10.53
N ASP A 261 11.96 -27.79 9.28
CA ASP A 261 11.45 -29.05 8.71
C ASP A 261 12.43 -29.72 7.74
N ILE A 262 13.45 -29.04 7.23
CA ILE A 262 14.43 -29.61 6.30
C ILE A 262 15.85 -29.36 6.81
N ALA A 263 16.43 -30.32 7.49
CA ALA A 263 17.83 -30.30 7.89
C ALA A 263 18.69 -31.15 6.93
N LEU A 264 19.57 -30.46 6.20
CA LEU A 264 20.63 -31.13 5.45
C LEU A 264 21.82 -31.38 6.38
N SER A 265 22.01 -32.61 6.79
CA SER A 265 23.20 -33.02 7.55
C SER A 265 24.26 -33.62 6.61
N VAL A 266 25.42 -33.01 6.63
CA VAL A 266 26.61 -33.55 5.91
C VAL A 266 27.60 -34.03 6.96
N SER A 267 27.82 -35.33 7.00
CA SER A 267 28.77 -35.93 7.93
C SER A 267 29.76 -36.84 7.22
N PRO A 268 31.01 -36.88 7.65
CA PRO A 268 31.95 -37.88 7.14
C PRO A 268 31.47 -39.26 7.57
N ALA A 269 31.44 -40.22 6.66
CA ALA A 269 31.05 -41.59 6.90
C ALA A 269 32.15 -42.53 6.47
N LEU A 270 32.41 -43.53 7.30
CA LEU A 270 33.24 -44.66 6.93
C LEU A 270 32.32 -45.74 6.32
N ILE A 271 32.51 -46.02 5.06
CA ILE A 271 31.77 -47.05 4.34
C ILE A 271 32.55 -48.35 4.51
N ASN A 272 32.07 -49.24 5.36
CA ASN A 272 32.58 -50.62 5.41
C ASN A 272 31.97 -51.37 4.24
N ALA A 273 32.79 -51.87 3.36
CA ALA A 273 32.37 -52.72 2.23
C ALA A 273 31.96 -54.11 2.74
N ASP A 274 30.79 -54.16 3.38
CA ASP A 274 30.24 -55.45 3.86
C ASP A 274 29.25 -56.07 2.87
N ASN A 275 29.28 -55.68 1.61
CA ASN A 275 28.51 -56.25 0.52
C ASN A 275 29.47 -56.76 -0.61
N SER A 276 29.90 -57.94 -0.48
CA SER A 276 30.06 -59.08 -1.42
C SER A 276 30.52 -58.90 -2.89
N PHE A 277 31.04 -57.75 -3.33
CA PHE A 277 31.63 -57.60 -4.67
C PHE A 277 33.10 -57.15 -4.72
N ALA A 278 33.75 -56.96 -3.60
CA ALA A 278 35.17 -56.67 -3.55
C ALA A 278 35.87 -57.81 -2.85
N MET A 279 36.18 -58.89 -3.57
CA MET A 279 37.15 -59.90 -3.16
C MET A 279 38.55 -59.28 -3.23
N GLY A 280 38.99 -58.71 -2.09
CA GLY A 280 40.40 -58.36 -1.85
C GLY A 280 40.75 -58.66 -0.41
N PRO A 281 41.93 -59.23 -0.08
CA PRO A 281 42.31 -59.73 1.26
C PRO A 281 42.66 -58.64 2.28
N LEU A 282 42.34 -57.40 2.00
CA LEU A 282 42.48 -56.27 2.90
C LEU A 282 41.13 -55.50 2.95
N GLY A 283 40.41 -55.72 4.04
CA GLY A 283 39.17 -54.98 4.30
C GLY A 283 39.42 -53.50 4.26
N GLY A 284 39.17 -52.89 3.10
CA GLY A 284 39.32 -51.45 2.89
C GLY A 284 38.07 -50.72 3.32
N SER A 285 38.17 -49.99 4.40
CA SER A 285 37.17 -48.93 4.72
C SER A 285 37.39 -47.76 3.79
N ALA A 286 36.40 -47.45 2.98
CA ALA A 286 36.42 -46.21 2.16
C ALA A 286 35.86 -45.05 2.96
N MET A 287 36.54 -43.89 2.91
CA MET A 287 36.00 -42.65 3.42
C MET A 287 35.00 -42.07 2.42
N GLY A 288 33.81 -41.82 2.88
CA GLY A 288 32.72 -41.19 2.11
C GLY A 288 32.09 -40.06 2.87
N VAL A 289 31.18 -39.35 2.21
CA VAL A 289 30.37 -38.29 2.80
C VAL A 289 28.91 -38.73 2.79
N ARG A 290 28.29 -38.74 3.95
CA ARG A 290 26.86 -39.03 4.09
C ARG A 290 26.06 -37.78 4.04
N PHE A 291 25.14 -37.68 3.12
CA PHE A 291 24.13 -36.66 3.05
C PHE A 291 22.84 -37.21 3.65
N GLY A 292 22.38 -36.63 4.76
CA GLY A 292 21.09 -36.94 5.38
C GLY A 292 20.15 -35.79 5.16
N LEU A 293 18.98 -36.05 4.57
CA LEU A 293 17.84 -35.16 4.54
C LEU A 293 16.84 -35.67 5.55
N SER A 294 16.55 -34.86 6.60
CA SER A 294 15.43 -35.11 7.51
C SER A 294 14.29 -34.17 7.13
N PHE A 295 13.09 -34.74 7.03
CA PHE A 295 11.85 -34.02 6.75
C PHE A 295 11.04 -33.94 8.03
#